data_04b95e639a34cade741b85c638e58da0
#
_entry.id   04b95e639a34cade741b85c638e58da0
#
_cell.length_a   1.000
_cell.length_b   1.000
_cell.length_c   1.000
_cell.angle_alpha   90.00
_cell.angle_beta   90.00
_cell.angle_gamma   90.00
#
_symmetry.space_group_name_H-M   'P 1'
#
loop_
_entity.id
_entity.type
_entity.pdbx_description
1 polymer ?
#
loop_
_entity_poly.entity_id
_entity_poly.type
_entity_poly.pdbx_seq_one_letter_code
_entity_poly.pdbx_strand_id
1 'polypeptide(L)'
;MERVSRPRTSAVLTGDIVGYSRNREPERRRVLRALKSSLESLNRLLPGRTRVKFQIYRGDSFQTVILKPELALRAAILVRAGLRHRIQPSRRRQAPDCRIAIGIGTIDSLPTSAVSEGDGEAFRRSGPVLDAMRGDRRLRIESPWPEIDNEMDTELALLDVVAGRWSPQQAEAVIAQLKGITQAEAAKVMGISQPAVVARLKAAGGSAVEKLCERYEHLVSSRISA
;
A
#
# COMPACT_ATOMS: atom_id res chain seq x y z
N MET A 1 -2.19 -39.83 -5.75
CA MET A 1 -1.17 -38.80 -6.07
C MET A 1 -1.84 -37.46 -5.96
N GLU A 2 -1.66 -36.79 -4.82
CA GLU A 2 -2.07 -35.39 -4.65
C GLU A 2 -1.29 -34.53 -5.63
N ARG A 3 -2.01 -33.76 -6.45
CA ARG A 3 -1.38 -32.73 -7.28
C ARG A 3 -0.77 -31.69 -6.34
N VAL A 4 0.52 -31.71 -6.17
CA VAL A 4 1.27 -30.61 -5.58
C VAL A 4 1.01 -29.40 -6.48
N SER A 5 0.08 -28.54 -6.08
CA SER A 5 -0.13 -27.28 -6.78
C SER A 5 1.16 -26.47 -6.66
N ARG A 6 1.73 -26.06 -7.80
CA ARG A 6 2.91 -25.18 -7.80
C ARG A 6 2.66 -24.02 -6.84
N PRO A 7 3.62 -23.70 -5.96
CA PRO A 7 3.47 -22.57 -5.05
C PRO A 7 3.20 -21.32 -5.87
N ARG A 8 2.08 -20.64 -5.57
CA ARG A 8 1.70 -19.43 -6.31
C ARG A 8 2.52 -18.25 -5.80
N THR A 9 3.14 -17.53 -6.72
CA THR A 9 3.75 -16.24 -6.41
C THR A 9 2.70 -15.29 -5.83
N SER A 10 3.04 -14.66 -4.72
CA SER A 10 2.19 -13.74 -3.98
C SER A 10 3.03 -12.55 -3.50
N ALA A 11 2.42 -11.56 -2.90
CA ALA A 11 3.14 -10.47 -2.26
C ALA A 11 2.79 -10.38 -0.77
N VAL A 12 3.78 -10.01 0.04
CA VAL A 12 3.63 -9.65 1.44
C VAL A 12 4.04 -8.19 1.60
N LEU A 13 3.13 -7.39 2.14
CA LEU A 13 3.40 -6.03 2.58
C LEU A 13 3.71 -6.08 4.07
N THR A 14 4.93 -5.77 4.46
CA THR A 14 5.32 -5.57 5.87
C THR A 14 5.53 -4.08 6.09
N GLY A 15 4.91 -3.51 7.11
CA GLY A 15 4.98 -2.06 7.33
C GLY A 15 4.82 -1.64 8.77
N ASP A 16 5.17 -0.36 9.02
CA ASP A 16 5.00 0.31 10.31
C ASP A 16 4.57 1.77 10.15
N ILE A 17 4.02 2.35 11.21
CA ILE A 17 3.61 3.76 11.25
C ILE A 17 4.81 4.64 11.60
N VAL A 18 5.09 5.62 10.76
CA VAL A 18 6.18 6.58 10.98
C VAL A 18 5.95 7.40 12.24
N GLY A 19 6.92 7.35 13.17
CA GLY A 19 6.90 8.17 14.38
C GLY A 19 5.81 7.79 15.38
N TYR A 20 5.27 6.60 15.34
CA TYR A 20 4.20 6.13 16.22
C TYR A 20 4.55 6.28 17.72
N SER A 21 5.76 5.91 18.11
CA SER A 21 6.23 6.01 19.51
C SER A 21 6.28 7.43 20.05
N ARG A 22 6.42 8.44 19.18
CA ARG A 22 6.46 9.87 19.55
C ARG A 22 5.07 10.46 19.81
N ASN A 23 4.00 9.74 19.45
CA ASN A 23 2.62 10.19 19.63
C ASN A 23 2.15 9.91 21.07
N ARG A 24 1.28 10.78 21.62
CA ARG A 24 0.58 10.54 22.88
C ARG A 24 -0.52 9.49 22.69
N GLU A 25 -0.94 8.84 23.76
CA GLU A 25 -1.88 7.72 23.74
C GLU A 25 -3.19 7.97 22.95
N PRO A 26 -3.90 9.10 23.08
CA PRO A 26 -5.13 9.33 22.30
C PRO A 26 -4.87 9.36 20.79
N GLU A 27 -3.70 9.87 20.38
CA GLU A 27 -3.30 9.97 18.99
C GLU A 27 -2.86 8.62 18.42
N ARG A 28 -2.10 7.83 19.20
CA ARG A 28 -1.75 6.46 18.83
C ARG A 28 -3.00 5.65 18.48
N ARG A 29 -4.02 5.69 19.34
CA ARG A 29 -5.29 5.00 19.09
C ARG A 29 -5.99 5.49 17.82
N ARG A 30 -5.95 6.80 17.54
CA ARG A 30 -6.55 7.37 16.34
C ARG A 30 -5.84 6.90 15.08
N VAL A 31 -4.50 6.94 15.05
CA VAL A 31 -3.68 6.52 13.92
C VAL A 31 -3.83 5.01 13.68
N LEU A 32 -3.84 4.21 14.74
CA LEU A 32 -4.03 2.76 14.64
C LEU A 32 -5.42 2.39 14.07
N ARG A 33 -6.48 3.09 14.50
CA ARG A 33 -7.83 2.91 13.92
C ARG A 33 -7.85 3.27 12.43
N ALA A 34 -7.17 4.35 12.04
CA ALA A 34 -7.08 4.76 10.65
C ALA A 34 -6.31 3.73 9.80
N LEU A 35 -5.21 3.18 10.32
CA LEU A 35 -4.47 2.09 9.67
C LEU A 35 -5.35 0.86 9.50
N LYS A 36 -6.00 0.40 10.57
CA LYS A 36 -6.91 -0.76 10.54
C LYS A 36 -7.99 -0.58 9.48
N SER A 37 -8.69 0.56 9.49
CA SER A 37 -9.73 0.86 8.50
C SER A 37 -9.18 0.95 7.06
N SER A 38 -7.93 1.39 6.87
CA SER A 38 -7.29 1.43 5.56
C SER A 38 -7.01 0.01 5.05
N LEU A 39 -6.48 -0.87 5.91
CA LEU A 39 -6.24 -2.28 5.58
C LEU A 39 -7.55 -3.04 5.29
N GLU A 40 -8.59 -2.87 6.12
CA GLU A 40 -9.93 -3.46 5.91
C GLU A 40 -10.56 -3.02 4.58
N SER A 41 -10.26 -1.80 4.15
CA SER A 41 -10.79 -1.26 2.90
C SER A 41 -10.20 -1.92 1.65
N LEU A 42 -9.00 -2.51 1.71
CA LEU A 42 -8.30 -3.07 0.54
C LEU A 42 -9.14 -4.10 -0.23
N ASN A 43 -9.88 -4.97 0.46
CA ASN A 43 -10.77 -5.96 -0.18
C ASN A 43 -11.84 -5.34 -1.10
N ARG A 44 -12.21 -4.06 -0.85
CA ARG A 44 -13.22 -3.33 -1.63
C ARG A 44 -12.61 -2.37 -2.64
N LEU A 45 -11.35 -1.97 -2.42
CA LEU A 45 -10.66 -0.97 -3.23
C LEU A 45 -9.84 -1.60 -4.35
N LEU A 46 -9.31 -2.81 -4.13
CA LEU A 46 -8.52 -3.52 -5.13
C LEU A 46 -9.43 -4.17 -6.19
N PRO A 47 -9.02 -4.18 -7.47
CA PRO A 47 -9.79 -4.78 -8.54
C PRO A 47 -9.87 -6.32 -8.40
N GLY A 48 -10.91 -6.90 -9.03
CA GLY A 48 -11.02 -8.35 -9.22
C GLY A 48 -11.28 -9.16 -7.94
N ARG A 49 -11.98 -8.61 -6.93
CA ARG A 49 -12.31 -9.29 -5.66
C ARG A 49 -11.08 -9.95 -5.01
N THR A 50 -9.99 -9.24 -4.99
CA THR A 50 -8.73 -9.73 -4.41
C THR A 50 -8.91 -9.95 -2.91
N ARG A 51 -8.71 -11.18 -2.45
CA ARG A 51 -8.71 -11.47 -1.01
C ARG A 51 -7.42 -10.96 -0.38
N VAL A 52 -7.57 -10.10 0.60
CA VAL A 52 -6.48 -9.53 1.39
C VAL A 52 -6.62 -10.04 2.81
N LYS A 53 -5.58 -10.68 3.33
CA LYS A 53 -5.45 -11.01 4.75
C LYS A 53 -4.46 -10.04 5.37
N PHE A 54 -4.75 -9.52 6.54
CA PHE A 54 -3.83 -8.65 7.27
C PHE A 54 -3.85 -8.93 8.76
N GLN A 55 -2.77 -8.56 9.41
CA GLN A 55 -2.63 -8.55 10.86
C GLN A 55 -1.86 -7.31 11.29
N ILE A 56 -2.28 -6.70 12.40
CA ILE A 56 -1.54 -5.64 13.08
C ILE A 56 -0.95 -6.26 14.34
N TYR A 57 0.34 -6.08 14.55
CA TYR A 57 1.08 -6.62 15.68
C TYR A 57 2.05 -5.57 16.25
N ARG A 58 2.53 -5.77 17.49
CA ARG A 58 3.47 -4.84 18.17
C ARG A 58 3.07 -3.36 18.13
N GLY A 59 1.75 -3.09 18.16
CA GLY A 59 1.19 -1.74 18.27
C GLY A 59 1.06 -0.99 16.94
N ASP A 60 2.07 -0.91 16.12
CA ASP A 60 2.10 -0.11 14.87
C ASP A 60 2.56 -0.86 13.64
N SER A 61 3.09 -2.05 13.82
CA SER A 61 3.55 -2.90 12.72
C SER A 61 2.39 -3.72 12.15
N PHE A 62 2.41 -3.96 10.84
CA PHE A 62 1.41 -4.77 10.17
C PHE A 62 2.01 -5.63 9.07
N GLN A 63 1.33 -6.72 8.77
CA GLN A 63 1.58 -7.54 7.59
C GLN A 63 0.28 -7.74 6.82
N THR A 64 0.40 -7.77 5.51
CA THR A 64 -0.74 -7.94 4.60
C THR A 64 -0.33 -8.86 3.46
N VAL A 65 -1.11 -9.90 3.22
CA VAL A 65 -0.89 -10.83 2.11
C VAL A 65 -1.79 -10.46 0.95
N ILE A 66 -1.20 -10.29 -0.22
CA ILE A 66 -1.86 -10.00 -1.50
C ILE A 66 -1.61 -11.18 -2.44
N LEU A 67 -2.64 -11.97 -2.70
CA LEU A 67 -2.53 -13.17 -3.55
C LEU A 67 -2.30 -12.86 -5.04
N LYS A 68 -2.53 -11.62 -5.46
CA LYS A 68 -2.24 -11.08 -6.78
C LYS A 68 -1.09 -10.10 -6.65
N PRO A 69 0.18 -10.55 -6.77
CA PRO A 69 1.34 -9.71 -6.45
C PRO A 69 1.44 -8.48 -7.36
N GLU A 70 0.87 -8.52 -8.55
CA GLU A 70 0.75 -7.37 -9.44
C GLU A 70 -0.06 -6.21 -8.82
N LEU A 71 -0.91 -6.45 -7.84
CA LEU A 71 -1.67 -5.42 -7.14
C LEU A 71 -1.00 -4.89 -5.87
N ALA A 72 0.19 -5.37 -5.52
CA ALA A 72 0.83 -5.05 -4.24
C ALA A 72 1.20 -3.57 -4.11
N LEU A 73 1.71 -2.94 -5.17
CA LEU A 73 2.02 -1.51 -5.15
C LEU A 73 0.75 -0.65 -5.00
N ARG A 74 -0.30 -0.96 -5.74
CA ARG A 74 -1.61 -0.30 -5.60
C ARG A 74 -2.15 -0.43 -4.19
N ALA A 75 -2.04 -1.61 -3.57
CA ALA A 75 -2.43 -1.84 -2.19
C ALA A 75 -1.63 -0.97 -1.21
N ALA A 76 -0.31 -0.91 -1.36
CA ALA A 76 0.56 -0.10 -0.52
C ALA A 76 0.23 1.40 -0.61
N ILE A 77 -0.01 1.91 -1.82
CA ILE A 77 -0.42 3.31 -2.03
C ILE A 77 -1.79 3.57 -1.40
N LEU A 78 -2.76 2.66 -1.54
CA LEU A 78 -4.09 2.76 -0.93
C LEU A 78 -4.03 2.78 0.61
N VAL A 79 -3.14 2.02 1.24
CA VAL A 79 -2.93 2.07 2.70
C VAL A 79 -2.40 3.44 3.11
N ARG A 80 -1.37 3.96 2.44
CA ARG A 80 -0.79 5.29 2.73
C ARG A 80 -1.82 6.41 2.52
N ALA A 81 -2.52 6.40 1.38
CA ALA A 81 -3.56 7.37 1.09
C ALA A 81 -4.72 7.28 2.09
N GLY A 82 -5.13 6.07 2.47
CA GLY A 82 -6.17 5.83 3.47
C GLY A 82 -5.81 6.36 4.85
N LEU A 83 -4.55 6.21 5.26
CA LEU A 83 -4.06 6.77 6.52
C LEU A 83 -4.09 8.29 6.51
N ARG A 84 -3.63 8.93 5.42
CA ARG A 84 -3.61 10.39 5.24
C ARG A 84 -5.02 10.98 5.14
N HIS A 85 -5.92 10.33 4.40
CA HIS A 85 -7.30 10.80 4.25
C HIS A 85 -8.06 10.83 5.58
N ARG A 86 -7.88 9.79 6.43
CA ARG A 86 -8.64 9.65 7.69
C ARG A 86 -8.17 10.54 8.82
N ILE A 87 -7.01 11.17 8.69
CA ILE A 87 -6.43 11.97 9.76
C ILE A 87 -6.13 13.37 9.26
N GLN A 88 -6.85 14.34 9.79
CA GLN A 88 -6.54 15.75 9.56
C GLN A 88 -5.25 16.09 10.28
N PRO A 89 -4.21 16.59 9.58
CA PRO A 89 -3.00 17.03 10.21
C PRO A 89 -3.28 18.27 11.06
N SER A 90 -2.68 18.36 12.23
CA SER A 90 -2.70 19.59 13.00
C SER A 90 -1.63 20.57 12.44
N ARG A 91 -1.82 21.89 12.66
CA ARG A 91 -0.87 22.93 12.19
C ARG A 91 0.59 22.71 12.61
N ARG A 92 0.82 21.89 13.64
CA ARG A 92 2.16 21.65 14.21
C ARG A 92 2.73 20.27 13.90
N ARG A 93 2.03 19.41 13.14
CA ARG A 93 2.45 18.02 12.91
C ARG A 93 2.32 17.64 11.45
N GLN A 94 3.26 16.83 10.99
CA GLN A 94 3.19 16.20 9.67
C GLN A 94 1.97 15.25 9.60
N ALA A 95 1.40 15.11 8.41
CA ALA A 95 0.39 14.12 8.15
C ALA A 95 0.94 12.70 8.45
N PRO A 96 0.13 11.82 9.05
CA PRO A 96 0.58 10.46 9.34
C PRO A 96 0.92 9.72 8.05
N ASP A 97 1.94 8.89 8.12
CA ASP A 97 2.40 8.04 7.03
C ASP A 97 2.91 6.71 7.58
N CYS A 98 3.11 5.73 6.71
CA CYS A 98 3.70 4.46 7.05
C CYS A 98 4.83 4.10 6.09
N ARG A 99 5.79 3.29 6.57
CA ARG A 99 6.75 2.60 5.74
C ARG A 99 6.17 1.25 5.35
N ILE A 100 6.34 0.86 4.11
CA ILE A 100 5.85 -0.44 3.61
C ILE A 100 6.93 -1.03 2.70
N ALA A 101 7.38 -2.23 3.04
CA ALA A 101 8.20 -3.07 2.19
C ALA A 101 7.31 -4.12 1.53
N ILE A 102 7.43 -4.28 0.23
CA ILE A 102 6.74 -5.26 -0.59
C ILE A 102 7.72 -6.38 -0.90
N GLY A 103 7.48 -7.59 -0.37
CA GLY A 103 8.23 -8.78 -0.75
C GLY A 103 7.39 -9.61 -1.72
N ILE A 104 7.96 -9.98 -2.87
CA ILE A 104 7.31 -10.86 -3.85
C ILE A 104 8.01 -12.22 -3.84
N GLY A 105 7.24 -13.31 -3.86
CA GLY A 105 7.76 -14.67 -3.87
C GLY A 105 6.68 -15.69 -3.55
N THR A 106 7.12 -16.90 -3.28
CA THR A 106 6.22 -17.97 -2.83
C THR A 106 5.77 -17.74 -1.38
N ILE A 107 4.62 -18.31 -1.06
CA ILE A 107 4.13 -18.45 0.32
C ILE A 107 4.06 -19.94 0.61
N ASP A 108 4.87 -20.39 1.58
CA ASP A 108 4.99 -21.80 1.95
C ASP A 108 3.91 -22.17 2.97
N SER A 109 3.60 -21.26 3.89
CA SER A 109 2.56 -21.41 4.90
C SER A 109 1.85 -20.09 5.16
N LEU A 110 0.53 -20.12 5.27
CA LEU A 110 -0.30 -18.97 5.65
C LEU A 110 -1.38 -19.41 6.63
N PRO A 111 -1.12 -19.41 7.93
CA PRO A 111 -2.10 -19.75 8.93
C PRO A 111 -3.35 -18.88 8.85
N THR A 112 -4.51 -19.47 9.14
CA THR A 112 -5.79 -18.76 9.08
C THR A 112 -5.93 -17.74 10.19
N SER A 113 -5.30 -18.00 11.34
CA SER A 113 -5.39 -17.24 12.59
C SER A 113 -4.37 -16.10 12.69
N ALA A 114 -3.20 -16.23 12.05
CA ALA A 114 -2.11 -15.28 12.24
C ALA A 114 -1.27 -15.12 10.97
N VAL A 115 -1.43 -13.99 10.29
CA VAL A 115 -0.64 -13.64 9.08
C VAL A 115 0.85 -13.51 9.43
N SER A 116 1.16 -13.04 10.65
CA SER A 116 2.54 -12.86 11.12
C SER A 116 3.29 -14.17 11.39
N GLU A 117 2.59 -15.30 11.40
CA GLU A 117 3.17 -16.65 11.50
C GLU A 117 3.32 -17.30 10.11
N GLY A 118 3.02 -16.55 9.05
CA GLY A 118 3.23 -16.98 7.68
C GLY A 118 4.72 -17.12 7.35
N ASP A 119 5.04 -18.06 6.47
CA ASP A 119 6.40 -18.28 5.96
C ASP A 119 6.40 -18.40 4.44
N GLY A 120 7.56 -18.12 3.86
CA GLY A 120 7.80 -18.18 2.44
C GLY A 120 8.73 -17.05 1.98
N GLU A 121 9.15 -17.12 0.73
CA GLU A 121 10.05 -16.11 0.16
C GLU A 121 9.51 -14.69 0.28
N ALA A 122 8.20 -14.48 0.06
CA ALA A 122 7.60 -13.16 0.14
C ALA A 122 7.74 -12.54 1.55
N PHE A 123 7.61 -13.35 2.60
CA PHE A 123 7.81 -12.92 3.98
C PHE A 123 9.28 -12.62 4.27
N ARG A 124 10.19 -13.53 3.86
CA ARG A 124 11.64 -13.40 4.05
C ARG A 124 12.22 -12.19 3.31
N ARG A 125 11.61 -11.73 2.21
CA ARG A 125 12.00 -10.51 1.49
C ARG A 125 11.46 -9.25 2.16
N SER A 126 10.18 -9.20 2.52
CA SER A 126 9.55 -7.97 3.02
C SER A 126 10.09 -7.49 4.37
N GLY A 127 10.40 -8.39 5.30
CA GLY A 127 10.87 -8.04 6.65
C GLY A 127 12.22 -7.30 6.63
N PRO A 128 13.31 -7.92 6.14
CA PRO A 128 14.63 -7.28 6.08
C PRO A 128 14.65 -5.97 5.29
N VAL A 129 13.85 -5.86 4.22
CA VAL A 129 13.73 -4.62 3.43
C VAL A 129 13.14 -3.51 4.28
N LEU A 130 12.08 -3.77 5.06
CA LEU A 130 11.52 -2.78 5.98
C LEU A 130 12.56 -2.32 7.01
N ASP A 131 13.29 -3.26 7.60
CA ASP A 131 14.32 -2.98 8.60
C ASP A 131 15.49 -2.16 8.02
N ALA A 132 15.79 -2.34 6.73
CA ALA A 132 16.84 -1.60 6.03
C ALA A 132 16.40 -0.19 5.57
N MET A 133 15.10 0.12 5.55
CA MET A 133 14.61 1.44 5.10
C MET A 133 15.04 2.56 6.04
N ARG A 134 15.66 3.61 5.50
CA ARG A 134 16.18 4.77 6.24
C ARG A 134 15.68 6.09 5.64
N GLY A 135 15.79 7.16 6.40
CA GLY A 135 15.49 8.52 5.96
C GLY A 135 14.02 8.70 5.59
N ASP A 136 13.79 9.26 4.41
CA ASP A 136 12.45 9.61 3.91
C ASP A 136 11.80 8.52 3.06
N ARG A 137 12.47 7.36 2.94
CA ARG A 137 11.89 6.22 2.20
C ARG A 137 10.64 5.70 2.92
N ARG A 138 9.59 5.48 2.15
CA ARG A 138 8.30 4.96 2.62
C ARG A 138 7.87 3.71 1.89
N LEU A 139 8.38 3.48 0.68
CA LEU A 139 8.09 2.30 -0.12
C LEU A 139 9.37 1.68 -0.64
N ARG A 140 9.49 0.36 -0.56
CA ARG A 140 10.50 -0.46 -1.24
C ARG A 140 9.91 -1.78 -1.67
N ILE A 141 10.51 -2.37 -2.70
CA ILE A 141 10.14 -3.68 -3.24
C ILE A 141 11.38 -4.55 -3.23
N GLU A 142 11.20 -5.84 -2.95
CA GLU A 142 12.16 -6.90 -3.22
C GLU A 142 11.42 -8.08 -3.83
N SER A 143 11.87 -8.49 -5.00
CA SER A 143 11.28 -9.53 -5.82
C SER A 143 12.34 -10.56 -6.26
N PRO A 144 11.94 -11.67 -6.91
CA PRO A 144 12.90 -12.55 -7.58
C PRO A 144 13.56 -11.92 -8.82
N TRP A 145 13.18 -10.71 -9.20
CA TRP A 145 13.57 -10.04 -10.44
C TRP A 145 14.32 -8.72 -10.15
N PRO A 146 15.66 -8.74 -10.05
CA PRO A 146 16.46 -7.56 -9.68
C PRO A 146 16.26 -6.36 -10.62
N GLU A 147 15.94 -6.60 -11.88
CA GLU A 147 15.65 -5.54 -12.84
C GLU A 147 14.35 -4.75 -12.48
N ILE A 148 13.33 -5.43 -11.95
CA ILE A 148 12.12 -4.78 -11.45
C ILE A 148 12.44 -3.99 -10.19
N ASP A 149 13.20 -4.58 -9.27
CA ASP A 149 13.57 -3.93 -8.01
C ASP A 149 14.36 -2.64 -8.27
N ASN A 150 15.32 -2.66 -9.19
CA ASN A 150 16.12 -1.49 -9.58
C ASN A 150 15.28 -0.39 -10.26
N GLU A 151 14.38 -0.76 -11.19
CA GLU A 151 13.46 0.19 -11.83
C GLU A 151 12.57 0.85 -10.77
N MET A 152 11.93 0.04 -9.94
CA MET A 152 10.99 0.53 -8.92
C MET A 152 11.69 1.35 -7.81
N ASP A 153 12.94 1.10 -7.48
CA ASP A 153 13.61 1.85 -6.41
C ASP A 153 13.63 3.36 -6.68
N THR A 154 13.95 3.76 -7.91
CA THR A 154 13.93 5.18 -8.32
C THR A 154 12.51 5.73 -8.37
N GLU A 155 11.58 5.00 -8.97
CA GLU A 155 10.19 5.45 -9.11
C GLU A 155 9.48 5.60 -7.76
N LEU A 156 9.73 4.67 -6.83
CA LEU A 156 9.18 4.73 -5.48
C LEU A 156 9.79 5.86 -4.64
N ALA A 157 11.06 6.22 -4.86
CA ALA A 157 11.65 7.39 -4.24
C ALA A 157 10.96 8.68 -4.67
N LEU A 158 10.65 8.82 -5.96
CA LEU A 158 9.87 9.96 -6.49
C LEU A 158 8.43 9.94 -5.95
N LEU A 159 7.79 8.78 -5.93
CA LEU A 159 6.45 8.63 -5.35
C LEU A 159 6.42 9.03 -3.88
N ASP A 160 7.45 8.71 -3.09
CA ASP A 160 7.52 9.06 -1.68
C ASP A 160 7.47 10.58 -1.47
N VAL A 161 8.13 11.35 -2.35
CA VAL A 161 8.07 12.83 -2.34
C VAL A 161 6.67 13.33 -2.69
N VAL A 162 6.04 12.75 -3.72
CA VAL A 162 4.69 13.14 -4.18
C VAL A 162 3.64 12.79 -3.11
N ALA A 163 3.60 11.53 -2.68
CA ALA A 163 2.63 11.04 -1.71
C ALA A 163 2.84 11.68 -0.32
N GLY A 164 4.08 12.02 0.03
CA GLY A 164 4.43 12.71 1.25
C GLY A 164 3.77 14.08 1.41
N ARG A 165 3.35 14.71 0.31
CA ARG A 165 2.72 16.04 0.26
C ARG A 165 1.19 16.01 0.19
N TRP A 166 0.57 14.85 0.02
CA TRP A 166 -0.90 14.79 -0.13
C TRP A 166 -1.64 15.35 1.08
N SER A 167 -2.56 16.25 0.83
CA SER A 167 -3.60 16.61 1.78
C SER A 167 -4.61 15.46 1.94
N PRO A 168 -5.42 15.43 3.01
CA PRO A 168 -6.49 14.45 3.16
C PRO A 168 -7.45 14.41 1.98
N GLN A 169 -7.76 15.57 1.37
CA GLN A 169 -8.64 15.69 0.22
C GLN A 169 -7.99 15.18 -1.08
N GLN A 170 -6.69 15.38 -1.26
CA GLN A 170 -5.93 14.81 -2.37
C GLN A 170 -5.82 13.29 -2.24
N ALA A 171 -5.52 12.79 -1.04
CA ALA A 171 -5.48 11.36 -0.75
C ALA A 171 -6.84 10.67 -1.02
N GLU A 172 -7.95 11.33 -0.66
CA GLU A 172 -9.31 10.87 -0.99
C GLU A 172 -9.54 10.73 -2.49
N ALA A 173 -9.12 11.72 -3.27
CA ALA A 173 -9.24 11.69 -4.73
C ALA A 173 -8.39 10.58 -5.36
N VAL A 174 -7.16 10.37 -4.87
CA VAL A 174 -6.29 9.26 -5.30
C VAL A 174 -6.91 7.90 -4.96
N ILE A 175 -7.51 7.73 -3.78
CA ILE A 175 -8.24 6.49 -3.43
C ILE A 175 -9.36 6.21 -4.42
N ALA A 176 -10.16 7.22 -4.77
CA ALA A 176 -11.25 7.07 -5.73
C ALA A 176 -10.74 6.68 -7.12
N GLN A 177 -9.67 7.30 -7.59
CA GLN A 177 -9.04 6.99 -8.87
C GLN A 177 -8.49 5.55 -8.88
N LEU A 178 -7.69 5.17 -7.89
CA LEU A 178 -7.10 3.83 -7.81
C LEU A 178 -8.14 2.71 -7.60
N LYS A 179 -9.34 3.04 -7.11
CA LYS A 179 -10.50 2.14 -7.08
C LYS A 179 -11.11 1.95 -8.47
N GLY A 180 -10.82 2.81 -9.42
CA GLY A 180 -11.33 2.75 -10.78
C GLY A 180 -12.74 3.36 -10.95
N ILE A 181 -13.21 4.21 -10.02
CA ILE A 181 -14.46 4.96 -10.21
C ILE A 181 -14.22 6.21 -11.05
N THR A 182 -15.21 6.60 -11.83
CA THR A 182 -15.13 7.79 -12.67
C THR A 182 -15.04 9.07 -11.83
N GLN A 183 -14.52 10.15 -12.42
CA GLN A 183 -14.47 11.45 -11.74
C GLN A 183 -15.85 11.98 -11.38
N ALA A 184 -16.87 11.67 -12.18
CA ALA A 184 -18.26 12.04 -11.90
C ALA A 184 -18.83 11.28 -10.69
N GLU A 185 -18.54 9.98 -10.58
CA GLU A 185 -18.91 9.17 -9.42
C GLU A 185 -18.15 9.61 -8.18
N ALA A 186 -16.84 9.88 -8.30
CA ALA A 186 -16.02 10.41 -7.21
C ALA A 186 -16.58 11.75 -6.70
N ALA A 187 -17.01 12.65 -7.60
CA ALA A 187 -17.64 13.93 -7.24
C ALA A 187 -18.90 13.73 -6.41
N LYS A 188 -19.78 12.81 -6.80
CA LYS A 188 -20.99 12.45 -6.03
C LYS A 188 -20.65 11.91 -4.64
N VAL A 189 -19.70 10.98 -4.55
CA VAL A 189 -19.27 10.36 -3.28
C VAL A 189 -18.66 11.39 -2.33
N MET A 190 -17.86 12.32 -2.87
CA MET A 190 -17.18 13.35 -2.08
C MET A 190 -18.05 14.59 -1.78
N GLY A 191 -19.23 14.71 -2.39
CA GLY A 191 -20.09 15.89 -2.25
C GLY A 191 -19.49 17.17 -2.82
N ILE A 192 -18.72 17.09 -3.92
CA ILE A 192 -18.05 18.23 -4.60
C ILE A 192 -18.32 18.19 -6.11
N SER A 193 -17.92 19.25 -6.81
CA SER A 193 -18.02 19.27 -8.27
C SER A 193 -16.94 18.39 -8.95
N GLN A 194 -17.23 17.89 -10.16
CA GLN A 194 -16.25 17.13 -10.95
C GLN A 194 -14.96 17.93 -11.24
N PRO A 195 -15.02 19.23 -11.61
CA PRO A 195 -13.80 20.05 -11.73
C PRO A 195 -12.95 20.10 -10.44
N ALA A 196 -13.60 20.09 -9.27
CA ALA A 196 -12.87 20.03 -7.99
C ALA A 196 -12.14 18.70 -7.78
N VAL A 197 -12.73 17.57 -8.21
CA VAL A 197 -12.05 16.26 -8.22
C VAL A 197 -10.83 16.30 -9.15
N VAL A 198 -10.98 16.83 -10.37
CA VAL A 198 -9.89 16.99 -11.34
C VAL A 198 -8.76 17.82 -10.74
N ALA A 199 -9.08 18.96 -10.10
CA ALA A 199 -8.09 19.81 -9.45
C ALA A 199 -7.33 19.09 -8.31
N ARG A 200 -8.05 18.31 -7.47
CA ARG A 200 -7.43 17.49 -6.40
C ARG A 200 -6.49 16.44 -6.98
N LEU A 201 -6.91 15.71 -8.03
CA LEU A 201 -6.10 14.69 -8.71
C LEU A 201 -4.87 15.31 -9.37
N LYS A 202 -5.02 16.44 -10.06
CA LYS A 202 -3.89 17.15 -10.68
C LYS A 202 -2.86 17.56 -9.64
N ALA A 203 -3.30 18.15 -8.53
CA ALA A 203 -2.42 18.56 -7.44
C ALA A 203 -1.78 17.37 -6.68
N ALA A 204 -2.43 16.20 -6.69
CA ALA A 204 -1.89 14.97 -6.11
C ALA A 204 -0.92 14.21 -7.04
N GLY A 205 -0.79 14.61 -8.31
CA GLY A 205 -0.05 13.82 -9.29
C GLY A 205 -0.77 12.51 -9.68
N GLY A 206 -2.10 12.48 -9.57
CA GLY A 206 -2.90 11.26 -9.69
C GLY A 206 -2.62 10.47 -10.98
N SER A 207 -2.51 11.13 -12.13
CA SER A 207 -2.20 10.48 -13.42
C SER A 207 -0.84 9.76 -13.39
N ALA A 208 0.18 10.37 -12.77
CA ALA A 208 1.51 9.74 -12.66
C ALA A 208 1.47 8.54 -11.70
N VAL A 209 0.71 8.66 -10.61
CA VAL A 209 0.52 7.56 -9.64
C VAL A 209 -0.19 6.36 -10.30
N GLU A 210 -1.20 6.60 -11.12
CA GLU A 210 -1.90 5.54 -11.83
C GLU A 210 -1.01 4.85 -12.86
N LYS A 211 -0.28 5.63 -13.67
CA LYS A 211 0.70 5.08 -14.63
C LYS A 211 1.78 4.24 -13.95
N LEU A 212 2.25 4.65 -12.78
CA LEU A 212 3.20 3.88 -11.99
C LEU A 212 2.60 2.55 -11.54
N CYS A 213 1.35 2.54 -11.06
CA CYS A 213 0.65 1.30 -10.72
C CYS A 213 0.51 0.39 -11.95
N GLU A 214 0.07 0.91 -13.08
CA GLU A 214 -0.09 0.16 -14.33
C GLU A 214 1.25 -0.41 -14.83
N ARG A 215 2.33 0.38 -14.74
CA ARG A 215 3.68 -0.09 -15.11
C ARG A 215 4.13 -1.25 -14.23
N TYR A 216 3.98 -1.13 -12.90
CA TYR A 216 4.29 -2.19 -11.96
C TYR A 216 3.44 -3.45 -12.21
N GLU A 217 2.13 -3.28 -12.40
CA GLU A 217 1.21 -4.37 -12.69
C GLU A 217 1.62 -5.13 -13.95
N HIS A 218 2.02 -4.41 -15.01
CA HIS A 218 2.51 -5.01 -16.25
C HIS A 218 3.82 -5.78 -16.05
N LEU A 219 4.80 -5.17 -15.37
CA LEU A 219 6.10 -5.80 -15.12
C LEU A 219 5.96 -7.11 -14.34
N VAL A 220 5.21 -7.09 -13.23
CA VAL A 220 5.03 -8.27 -12.37
C VAL A 220 4.21 -9.34 -13.09
N SER A 221 3.12 -8.98 -13.77
CA SER A 221 2.28 -9.94 -14.51
C SER A 221 3.04 -10.63 -15.63
N SER A 222 3.90 -9.91 -16.36
CA SER A 222 4.70 -10.49 -17.44
C SER A 222 5.70 -11.55 -16.93
N ARG A 223 6.25 -11.35 -15.73
CA ARG A 223 7.19 -12.30 -15.11
C ARG A 223 6.51 -13.52 -14.50
N ILE A 224 5.28 -13.37 -14.02
CA ILE A 224 4.52 -14.51 -13.46
C ILE A 224 4.01 -15.42 -14.57
N SER A 225 3.75 -14.85 -15.76
CA SER A 225 3.23 -15.59 -16.92
C SER A 225 4.33 -16.28 -17.74
N ALA A 226 5.59 -15.93 -17.53
CA ALA A 226 6.75 -16.53 -18.20
C ALA A 226 7.24 -17.78 -17.46
#